data_c926bb8d7b34901de0348636dc4074f9
#
_entry.id   c926bb8d7b34901de0348636dc4074f9
#
_cell.length_a   1.000
_cell.length_b   1.000
_cell.length_c   1.000
_cell.angle_alpha   90.00
_cell.angle_beta   90.00
_cell.angle_gamma   90.00
#
_symmetry.space_group_name_H-M   'P 1'
#
loop_
_entity.id
_entity.type
_entity.pdbx_description
1 polymer ?
#
loop_
_entity_poly.entity_id
_entity_poly.type
_entity_poly.pdbx_seq_one_letter_code
_entity_poly.pdbx_strand_id
1 'polypeptide(L)'
;ATVTVTTPEKHDEIIAFTSQLAHIVSSAYIKSDTAKLHHGFSAGSYKDMTRVATLNDTMWTELFLENRDNLLHEIDSIIAALTDFRSSLSTDNFIL
;
A
#
# COMPACT_ATOMS: atom_id res chain seq x y z
N ALA A 1 25.07 11.28 2.97
CA ALA A 1 23.84 10.95 2.22
C ALA A 1 23.98 11.40 0.77
N THR A 2 23.59 10.55 -0.13
CA THR A 2 23.64 10.85 -1.57
C THR A 2 22.38 11.60 -1.95
N VAL A 3 22.55 12.79 -2.54
CA VAL A 3 21.42 13.51 -3.12
C VAL A 3 21.20 12.97 -4.52
N THR A 4 20.05 12.37 -4.76
CA THR A 4 19.67 11.90 -6.08
C THR A 4 18.87 12.98 -6.78
N VAL A 5 19.38 13.49 -7.87
CA VAL A 5 18.64 14.42 -8.73
C VAL A 5 17.81 13.60 -9.70
N THR A 6 16.51 13.85 -9.73
CA THR A 6 15.59 13.14 -10.61
C THR A 6 14.61 14.14 -11.26
N THR A 7 13.92 13.69 -12.29
CA THR A 7 12.88 14.49 -12.93
C THR A 7 11.61 14.47 -12.09
N PRO A 8 10.72 15.46 -12.25
CA PRO A 8 9.41 15.44 -11.58
C PRO A 8 8.62 14.18 -11.89
N GLU A 9 8.69 13.68 -13.11
CA GLU A 9 8.00 12.46 -13.54
C GLU A 9 8.52 11.23 -12.80
N LYS A 10 9.84 11.11 -12.65
CA LYS A 10 10.47 10.02 -11.89
C LYS A 10 10.17 10.12 -10.41
N HIS A 11 10.17 11.33 -9.88
CA HIS A 11 9.79 11.56 -8.49
C HIS A 11 8.38 11.07 -8.23
N ASP A 12 7.43 11.38 -9.11
CA ASP A 12 6.03 10.98 -8.97
C ASP A 12 5.87 9.46 -9.04
N GLU A 13 6.61 8.80 -9.92
CA GLU A 13 6.64 7.32 -9.98
C GLU A 13 7.14 6.72 -8.67
N ILE A 14 8.22 7.25 -8.12
CA ILE A 14 8.82 6.76 -6.87
C ILE A 14 7.88 6.97 -5.70
N ILE A 15 7.27 8.14 -5.59
CA ILE A 15 6.34 8.46 -4.51
C ILE A 15 5.10 7.57 -4.55
N ALA A 16 4.61 7.22 -5.74
CA ALA A 16 3.49 6.30 -5.88
C ALA A 16 3.80 4.95 -5.20
N PHE A 17 5.01 4.46 -5.35
CA PHE A 17 5.41 3.20 -4.73
C PHE A 17 5.76 3.36 -3.24
N THR A 18 6.62 4.30 -2.90
CA THR A 18 7.21 4.38 -1.55
C THR A 18 6.27 4.91 -0.49
N SER A 19 5.38 5.82 -0.85
CA SER A 19 4.47 6.50 0.08
C SER A 19 3.02 6.17 -0.17
N GLN A 20 2.55 6.40 -1.37
CA GLN A 20 1.12 6.35 -1.68
C GLN A 20 0.58 4.94 -1.66
N LEU A 21 1.29 4.00 -2.28
CA LEU A 21 0.88 2.59 -2.25
C LEU A 21 0.88 2.05 -0.83
N ALA A 22 1.90 2.38 -0.03
CA ALA A 22 1.96 1.95 1.36
C ALA A 22 0.75 2.43 2.16
N HIS A 23 0.31 3.67 1.94
CA HIS A 23 -0.88 4.21 2.59
C HIS A 23 -2.15 3.49 2.15
N ILE A 24 -2.30 3.21 0.85
CA ILE A 24 -3.44 2.48 0.29
C ILE A 24 -3.49 1.05 0.86
N VAL A 25 -2.36 0.35 0.91
CA VAL A 25 -2.29 -1.01 1.46
C VAL A 25 -2.65 -1.02 2.94
N SER A 26 -2.15 -0.06 3.71
CA SER A 26 -2.50 0.07 5.13
C SER A 26 -4.00 0.30 5.32
N SER A 27 -4.59 1.15 4.49
CA SER A 27 -6.03 1.42 4.53
C SER A 27 -6.85 0.17 4.17
N ALA A 28 -6.43 -0.57 3.16
CA ALA A 28 -7.09 -1.82 2.78
C ALA A 28 -7.01 -2.86 3.90
N TYR A 29 -5.85 -2.94 4.54
CA TYR A 29 -5.61 -3.88 5.64
C TYR A 29 -6.58 -3.65 6.80
N ILE A 30 -6.72 -2.42 7.27
CA ILE A 30 -7.60 -2.12 8.41
C ILE A 30 -9.08 -2.16 8.07
N LYS A 31 -9.43 -2.13 6.78
CA LYS A 31 -10.83 -2.22 6.32
C LYS A 31 -11.31 -3.65 6.17
N SER A 32 -10.42 -4.63 6.28
CA SER A 32 -10.81 -6.03 6.17
C SER A 32 -11.72 -6.44 7.33
N ASP A 33 -12.61 -7.40 7.10
CA ASP A 33 -13.49 -7.92 8.14
C ASP A 33 -12.70 -8.52 9.29
N THR A 34 -11.61 -9.22 8.99
CA THR A 34 -10.74 -9.80 10.00
C THR A 34 -10.14 -8.73 10.90
N ALA A 35 -9.67 -7.62 10.33
CA ALA A 35 -9.12 -6.52 11.11
C ALA A 35 -10.16 -5.90 12.04
N LYS A 36 -11.40 -5.75 11.58
CA LYS A 36 -12.50 -5.22 12.39
C LYS A 36 -12.83 -6.13 13.56
N LEU A 37 -12.81 -7.44 13.36
CA LEU A 37 -13.07 -8.42 14.41
C LEU A 37 -11.98 -8.46 15.47
N HIS A 38 -10.75 -8.13 15.11
CA HIS A 38 -9.60 -8.15 15.98
C HIS A 38 -9.17 -6.77 16.46
N HIS A 39 -10.07 -5.81 16.41
CA HIS A 39 -9.83 -4.47 16.92
C HIS A 39 -9.42 -4.53 18.41
N GLY A 40 -8.24 -4.02 18.71
CA GLY A 40 -7.68 -4.06 20.05
C GLY A 40 -6.76 -5.25 20.35
N PHE A 41 -6.71 -6.26 19.49
CA PHE A 41 -5.79 -7.40 19.59
C PHE A 41 -4.71 -7.29 18.53
N SER A 42 -3.99 -6.19 18.53
CA SER A 42 -3.09 -5.94 17.41
C SER A 42 -1.64 -6.18 17.77
N ALA A 43 -0.91 -6.84 16.87
CA ALA A 43 0.54 -6.78 16.85
C ALA A 43 0.99 -5.34 16.55
N GLY A 44 2.25 -5.02 16.85
CA GLY A 44 2.78 -3.68 16.60
C GLY A 44 2.61 -3.22 15.15
N SER A 45 2.78 -4.14 14.19
CA SER A 45 2.59 -3.85 12.77
C SER A 45 1.17 -3.38 12.44
N TYR A 46 0.15 -4.01 13.05
CA TYR A 46 -1.24 -3.58 12.88
C TYR A 46 -1.46 -2.16 13.40
N LYS A 47 -0.90 -1.86 14.57
CA LYS A 47 -1.01 -0.50 15.15
C LYS A 47 -0.36 0.54 14.25
N ASP A 48 0.81 0.22 13.70
CA ASP A 48 1.52 1.14 12.80
C ASP A 48 0.74 1.36 11.51
N MET A 49 0.19 0.31 10.92
CA MET A 49 -0.63 0.42 9.71
C MET A 49 -1.89 1.23 9.96
N THR A 50 -2.55 1.02 11.11
CA THR A 50 -3.74 1.79 11.49
C THR A 50 -3.41 3.26 11.65
N ARG A 51 -2.28 3.58 12.28
CA ARG A 51 -1.83 4.95 12.45
C ARG A 51 -1.60 5.63 11.12
N VAL A 52 -0.93 4.96 10.18
CA VAL A 52 -0.66 5.51 8.84
C VAL A 52 -1.99 5.76 8.11
N ALA A 53 -2.91 4.80 8.15
CA ALA A 53 -4.17 4.88 7.42
C ALA A 53 -5.11 5.98 7.94
N THR A 54 -4.93 6.44 9.18
CA THR A 54 -5.80 7.48 9.77
C THR A 54 -5.20 8.88 9.73
N LEU A 55 -4.02 9.05 9.11
CA LEU A 55 -3.43 10.37 8.91
C LEU A 55 -4.22 11.15 7.85
N ASN A 56 -4.39 12.41 8.07
CA ASN A 56 -4.98 13.44 7.20
C ASN A 56 -5.58 12.96 5.84
N ASP A 57 -6.80 12.44 5.88
CA ASP A 57 -7.47 11.85 4.70
C ASP A 57 -7.63 12.83 3.53
N THR A 58 -7.93 14.10 3.82
CA THR A 58 -8.13 15.11 2.77
C THR A 58 -6.85 15.34 1.98
N MET A 59 -5.74 15.53 2.67
CA MET A 59 -4.44 15.73 2.04
C MET A 59 -4.06 14.53 1.17
N TRP A 60 -4.20 13.32 1.70
CA TRP A 60 -3.86 12.10 0.97
C TRP A 60 -4.75 11.88 -0.24
N THR A 61 -6.05 12.18 -0.12
CA THR A 61 -6.98 12.07 -1.25
C THR A 61 -6.54 12.95 -2.40
N GLU A 62 -6.19 14.20 -2.14
CA GLU A 62 -5.73 15.13 -3.16
C GLU A 62 -4.44 14.63 -3.83
N LEU A 63 -3.48 14.19 -3.04
CA LEU A 63 -2.20 13.69 -3.55
C LEU A 63 -2.38 12.43 -4.41
N PHE A 64 -3.27 11.54 -4.02
CA PHE A 64 -3.57 10.33 -4.79
C PHE A 64 -4.17 10.67 -6.15
N LEU A 65 -5.12 11.59 -6.18
CA LEU A 65 -5.77 11.99 -7.43
C LEU A 65 -4.80 12.70 -8.37
N GLU A 66 -3.89 13.51 -7.85
CA GLU A 66 -2.86 14.18 -8.66
C GLU A 66 -1.86 13.20 -9.27
N ASN A 67 -1.64 12.05 -8.63
CA ASN A 67 -0.69 11.02 -9.10
C ASN A 67 -1.39 9.75 -9.54
N ARG A 68 -2.61 9.87 -10.05
CA ARG A 68 -3.52 8.74 -10.32
C ARG A 68 -2.91 7.65 -11.17
N ASP A 69 -2.31 7.98 -12.30
CA ASP A 69 -1.85 6.97 -13.26
C ASP A 69 -0.71 6.15 -12.68
N ASN A 70 0.24 6.79 -12.02
CA ASN A 70 1.34 6.10 -11.36
C ASN A 70 0.83 5.21 -10.22
N LEU A 71 -0.10 5.74 -9.43
CA LEU A 71 -0.67 4.99 -8.31
C LEU A 71 -1.47 3.78 -8.78
N LEU A 72 -2.27 3.93 -9.83
CA LEU A 72 -3.00 2.80 -10.43
C LEU A 72 -2.06 1.72 -10.91
N HIS A 73 -0.95 2.10 -11.55
CA HIS A 73 0.07 1.15 -11.99
C HIS A 73 0.63 0.35 -10.80
N GLU A 74 0.94 1.00 -9.72
CA GLU A 74 1.48 0.35 -8.52
C GLU A 74 0.44 -0.54 -7.83
N ILE A 75 -0.81 -0.11 -7.79
CA ILE A 75 -1.90 -0.94 -7.26
C ILE A 75 -2.07 -2.20 -8.09
N ASP A 76 -2.07 -2.07 -9.42
CA ASP A 76 -2.19 -3.22 -10.32
C ASP A 76 -1.04 -4.20 -10.11
N SER A 77 0.17 -3.70 -9.90
CA SER A 77 1.34 -4.53 -9.64
C SER A 77 1.21 -5.34 -8.35
N ILE A 78 0.73 -4.71 -7.27
CA ILE A 78 0.57 -5.44 -6.01
C ILE A 78 -0.60 -6.42 -6.05
N ILE A 79 -1.66 -6.10 -6.77
CA ILE A 79 -2.77 -7.04 -6.99
C ILE A 79 -2.25 -8.29 -7.72
N ALA A 80 -1.44 -8.11 -8.75
CA ALA A 80 -0.86 -9.22 -9.49
C ALA A 80 0.03 -10.09 -8.59
N ALA A 81 0.88 -9.47 -7.77
CA ALA A 81 1.74 -10.19 -6.84
C ALA A 81 0.92 -10.98 -5.80
N LEU A 82 -0.10 -10.37 -5.25
CA LEU A 82 -0.99 -11.04 -4.30
C LEU A 82 -1.76 -12.18 -4.95
N THR A 83 -2.18 -12.02 -6.19
CA THR A 83 -2.85 -13.06 -6.97
C THR A 83 -1.93 -14.27 -7.17
N ASP A 84 -0.65 -14.03 -7.43
CA ASP A 84 0.34 -15.10 -7.56
C ASP A 84 0.52 -15.87 -6.25
N PHE A 85 0.63 -15.18 -5.13
CA PHE A 85 0.71 -15.83 -3.81
C PHE A 85 -0.55 -16.67 -3.53
N ARG A 86 -1.71 -16.10 -3.82
CA ARG A 86 -2.98 -16.81 -3.64
C ARG A 86 -3.02 -18.08 -4.48
N SER A 87 -2.63 -18.00 -5.74
CA SER A 87 -2.60 -19.13 -6.66
C SER A 87 -1.64 -20.21 -6.17
N SER A 88 -0.44 -19.81 -5.72
CA SER A 88 0.56 -20.74 -5.19
C SER A 88 0.06 -21.47 -3.95
N LEU A 89 -0.61 -20.76 -3.05
CA LEU A 89 -1.18 -21.37 -1.85
C LEU A 89 -2.28 -22.37 -2.18
N SER A 90 -3.15 -22.06 -3.15
CA SER A 90 -4.26 -22.94 -3.50
C SER A 90 -3.82 -24.18 -4.28
N THR A 91 -2.62 -24.19 -4.85
CA THR A 91 -2.07 -25.32 -5.60
C THR A 91 -0.96 -26.07 -4.86
N ASP A 92 -0.70 -25.74 -3.61
CA ASP A 92 0.38 -26.29 -2.78
C ASP A 92 1.79 -26.08 -3.36
N ASN A 93 1.97 -25.09 -4.20
CA ASN A 93 3.24 -24.73 -4.84
C ASN A 93 3.82 -23.43 -4.27
N PHE A 94 3.58 -23.15 -3.00
CA PHE A 94 3.98 -21.89 -2.41
C PHE A 94 5.48 -21.85 -2.15
N ILE A 95 6.14 -20.87 -2.76
CA ILE A 95 7.55 -20.54 -2.56
C ILE A 95 7.64 -19.02 -2.38
N LEU A 96 8.22 -18.64 -1.29
CA LEU A 96 8.41 -17.23 -0.98
C LEU A 96 9.52 -16.58 -1.82
#